data_c82e99c52b5584947373859e36856580
#
_entry.id   c82e99c52b5584947373859e36856580
#
_cell.length_a   1.000
_cell.length_b   1.000
_cell.length_c   1.000
_cell.angle_alpha   90.00
_cell.angle_beta   90.00
_cell.angle_gamma   90.00
#
_symmetry.space_group_name_H-M   'P 1'
#
loop_
_entity.id
_entity.type
_entity.pdbx_description
1 polymer ?
#
loop_
_entity_poly.entity_id
_entity_poly.type
_entity_poly.pdbx_seq_one_letter_code
_entity_poly.pdbx_strand_id
1 'polypeptide(L)'
;MMDDYKHGYFETGGCRLHYVETGEGPLLVLYHGFPMFWFSFYPQIEALKTRFRVVAIDGPGVNLSSKPQNIELYKLENLALQIDELARHLSGDEPFYLVGHDWGGALAWAYAQRHPQRLHKVVAINAPPANQLIELLASNTEQQKRSAYMWAMREGDLHKAMTENGAARVWERAYAPFRGRPHFTKEHDEIMREGLAQPGAIDGGINWYRANIPPLGTITDADFWPSRDAKTDVPALLIWGEDDQTFIPQFIDDLHRYATSLSVEILPGVGHTPMLEVPELTNETLEEFLST
;
A
#
# COMPACT_ATOMS: atom_id res chain seq x y z
N MET A 1 6.93 -20.32 -11.89
CA MET A 1 6.86 -18.87 -11.62
C MET A 1 6.82 -18.58 -10.11
N MET A 2 5.97 -19.23 -9.32
CA MET A 2 5.96 -19.02 -7.84
C MET A 2 7.14 -19.68 -7.11
N ASP A 3 7.75 -20.71 -7.66
CA ASP A 3 8.89 -21.44 -7.09
C ASP A 3 10.21 -20.63 -7.14
N ASP A 4 10.23 -19.49 -7.85
CA ASP A 4 11.42 -18.66 -8.01
C ASP A 4 11.59 -17.60 -6.93
N TYR A 5 10.57 -17.40 -6.07
CA TYR A 5 10.62 -16.44 -4.99
C TYR A 5 10.96 -17.11 -3.65
N LYS A 6 11.88 -16.51 -2.92
CA LYS A 6 12.18 -16.95 -1.56
C LYS A 6 11.14 -16.39 -0.59
N HIS A 7 10.34 -17.27 -0.02
CA HIS A 7 9.41 -16.91 1.05
C HIS A 7 10.14 -16.78 2.39
N GLY A 8 9.92 -15.66 3.06
CA GLY A 8 10.48 -15.39 4.38
C GLY A 8 9.41 -14.98 5.40
N TYR A 9 9.76 -15.10 6.67
CA TYR A 9 8.94 -14.62 7.78
C TYR A 9 9.81 -13.83 8.74
N PHE A 10 9.26 -12.74 9.27
CA PHE A 10 9.95 -11.87 10.22
C PHE A 10 9.04 -11.56 11.41
N GLU A 11 9.55 -11.80 12.62
CA GLU A 11 8.85 -11.48 13.86
C GLU A 11 9.16 -10.04 14.27
N THR A 12 8.13 -9.23 14.43
CA THR A 12 8.23 -7.82 14.81
C THR A 12 7.05 -7.40 15.67
N GLY A 13 7.30 -6.78 16.82
CA GLY A 13 6.31 -6.04 17.61
C GLY A 13 4.98 -6.76 17.90
N GLY A 14 4.96 -8.11 17.91
CA GLY A 14 3.74 -8.90 18.11
C GLY A 14 3.06 -9.35 16.82
N CYS A 15 3.68 -9.12 15.67
CA CYS A 15 3.28 -9.63 14.36
C CYS A 15 4.36 -10.54 13.78
N ARG A 16 3.94 -11.56 13.03
CA ARG A 16 4.79 -12.31 12.11
C ARG A 16 4.42 -11.89 10.70
N LEU A 17 5.30 -11.15 10.05
CA LEU A 17 5.15 -10.72 8.67
C LEU A 17 5.66 -11.79 7.72
N HIS A 18 4.88 -12.13 6.71
CA HIS A 18 5.33 -12.86 5.55
C HIS A 18 5.84 -11.89 4.49
N TYR A 19 6.88 -12.27 3.78
CA TYR A 19 7.37 -11.55 2.60
C TYR A 19 7.93 -12.50 1.56
N VAL A 20 8.01 -12.03 0.33
CA VAL A 20 8.77 -12.71 -0.73
C VAL A 20 9.98 -11.87 -1.09
N GLU A 21 11.07 -12.54 -1.45
CA GLU A 21 12.34 -11.94 -1.79
C GLU A 21 12.88 -12.51 -3.09
N THR A 22 13.38 -11.66 -3.96
CA THR A 22 14.07 -12.05 -5.20
C THR A 22 15.03 -10.96 -5.68
N GLY A 23 15.96 -11.32 -6.58
CA GLY A 23 16.94 -10.39 -7.12
C GLY A 23 18.10 -10.09 -6.17
N GLU A 24 19.05 -9.30 -6.67
CA GLU A 24 20.24 -8.85 -5.94
C GLU A 24 20.44 -7.35 -6.16
N GLY A 25 21.11 -6.65 -5.23
CA GLY A 25 21.39 -5.23 -5.30
C GLY A 25 20.85 -4.45 -4.10
N PRO A 26 20.62 -3.13 -4.24
CA PRO A 26 20.05 -2.31 -3.18
C PRO A 26 18.64 -2.82 -2.80
N LEU A 27 18.30 -2.74 -1.50
CA LEU A 27 16.99 -3.18 -1.01
C LEU A 27 15.86 -2.29 -1.56
N LEU A 28 14.87 -2.91 -2.16
CA LEU A 28 13.60 -2.30 -2.58
C LEU A 28 12.44 -3.00 -1.88
N VAL A 29 11.72 -2.28 -1.05
CA VAL A 29 10.53 -2.78 -0.35
C VAL A 29 9.28 -2.36 -1.10
N LEU A 30 8.40 -3.33 -1.41
CA LEU A 30 7.08 -3.12 -2.00
C LEU A 30 5.99 -3.40 -0.95
N TYR A 31 5.06 -2.46 -0.78
CA TYR A 31 4.00 -2.58 0.22
C TYR A 31 2.63 -2.33 -0.39
N HIS A 32 1.76 -3.33 -0.31
CA HIS A 32 0.42 -3.33 -0.91
C HIS A 32 -0.61 -2.52 -0.12
N GLY A 33 -1.79 -2.33 -0.72
CA GLY A 33 -2.99 -1.82 -0.07
C GLY A 33 -4.03 -2.91 0.20
N PHE A 34 -5.26 -2.50 0.52
CA PHE A 34 -6.38 -3.40 0.73
C PHE A 34 -7.37 -3.34 -0.46
N PRO A 35 -7.85 -4.47 -0.95
CA PRO A 35 -7.76 -5.84 -0.43
C PRO A 35 -6.65 -6.67 -1.09
N MET A 36 -5.47 -6.10 -1.26
CA MET A 36 -4.34 -6.71 -1.94
C MET A 36 -3.33 -7.34 -0.98
N PHE A 37 -2.31 -8.01 -1.51
CA PHE A 37 -1.18 -8.59 -0.80
C PHE A 37 0.04 -8.59 -1.73
N TRP A 38 1.20 -9.10 -1.30
CA TRP A 38 2.47 -9.02 -2.02
C TRP A 38 2.36 -9.30 -3.52
N PHE A 39 1.50 -10.27 -3.90
CA PHE A 39 1.37 -10.73 -5.29
C PHE A 39 0.75 -9.69 -6.24
N SER A 40 0.09 -8.66 -5.71
CA SER A 40 -0.39 -7.54 -6.55
C SER A 40 0.75 -6.77 -7.25
N PHE A 41 1.96 -6.90 -6.74
CA PHE A 41 3.17 -6.33 -7.33
C PHE A 41 3.97 -7.30 -8.22
N TYR A 42 3.42 -8.48 -8.58
CA TYR A 42 4.20 -9.45 -9.36
C TYR A 42 4.81 -8.90 -10.65
N PRO A 43 4.16 -7.98 -11.43
CA PRO A 43 4.77 -7.41 -12.62
C PRO A 43 5.96 -6.51 -12.29
N GLN A 44 5.87 -5.76 -11.18
CA GLN A 44 6.93 -4.88 -10.70
C GLN A 44 8.10 -5.68 -10.13
N ILE A 45 7.81 -6.78 -9.41
CA ILE A 45 8.84 -7.70 -8.90
C ILE A 45 9.66 -8.25 -10.07
N GLU A 46 8.99 -8.74 -11.14
CA GLU A 46 9.65 -9.31 -12.31
C GLU A 46 10.52 -8.28 -13.06
N ALA A 47 10.06 -7.05 -13.20
CA ALA A 47 10.81 -6.00 -13.84
C ALA A 47 12.03 -5.56 -13.01
N LEU A 48 11.83 -5.33 -11.70
CA LEU A 48 12.81 -4.67 -10.85
C LEU A 48 13.87 -5.62 -10.26
N LYS A 49 13.60 -6.95 -10.21
CA LYS A 49 14.53 -7.95 -9.63
C LYS A 49 15.90 -8.03 -10.31
N THR A 50 16.02 -7.49 -11.53
CA THR A 50 17.30 -7.47 -12.27
C THR A 50 18.27 -6.42 -11.75
N ARG A 51 17.79 -5.46 -10.95
CA ARG A 51 18.54 -4.30 -10.45
C ARG A 51 18.48 -4.13 -8.94
N PHE A 52 17.48 -4.69 -8.32
CA PHE A 52 17.20 -4.55 -6.89
C PHE A 52 17.03 -5.91 -6.22
N ARG A 53 17.40 -5.97 -4.96
CA ARG A 53 16.92 -7.00 -4.05
C ARG A 53 15.50 -6.60 -3.66
N VAL A 54 14.51 -7.18 -4.34
CA VAL A 54 13.09 -6.84 -4.16
C VAL A 54 12.50 -7.66 -3.03
N VAL A 55 11.86 -6.98 -2.09
CA VAL A 55 11.13 -7.58 -0.97
C VAL A 55 9.70 -7.06 -0.98
N ALA A 56 8.73 -7.92 -1.26
CA ALA A 56 7.31 -7.60 -1.24
C ALA A 56 6.65 -8.21 -0.01
N ILE A 57 6.03 -7.37 0.82
CA ILE A 57 5.53 -7.72 2.16
C ILE A 57 4.03 -8.00 2.09
N ASP A 58 3.57 -9.00 2.86
CA ASP A 58 2.19 -9.06 3.32
C ASP A 58 2.08 -8.27 4.61
N GLY A 59 1.30 -7.20 4.63
CA GLY A 59 1.04 -6.44 5.84
C GLY A 59 0.30 -7.26 6.89
N PRO A 60 0.33 -6.86 8.19
CA PRO A 60 -0.40 -7.57 9.23
C PRO A 60 -1.87 -7.72 8.87
N GLY A 61 -2.42 -8.88 9.16
CA GLY A 61 -3.80 -9.22 8.88
C GLY A 61 -4.07 -9.80 7.50
N VAL A 62 -3.11 -9.79 6.59
CA VAL A 62 -3.33 -10.12 5.18
C VAL A 62 -2.58 -11.40 4.80
N ASN A 63 -3.15 -12.18 3.88
CA ASN A 63 -2.58 -13.40 3.27
C ASN A 63 -1.86 -14.29 4.31
N LEU A 64 -0.55 -14.49 4.19
CA LEU A 64 0.23 -15.38 5.06
C LEU A 64 0.80 -14.72 6.32
N SER A 65 0.67 -13.40 6.47
CA SER A 65 1.04 -12.71 7.70
C SER A 65 0.07 -13.02 8.84
N SER A 66 0.54 -12.87 10.08
CA SER A 66 -0.29 -13.06 11.27
C SER A 66 -1.46 -12.06 11.30
N LYS A 67 -2.55 -12.43 11.98
CA LYS A 67 -3.78 -11.63 12.09
C LYS A 67 -4.00 -11.26 13.56
N PRO A 68 -3.19 -10.31 14.10
CA PRO A 68 -3.29 -9.93 15.50
C PRO A 68 -4.66 -9.33 15.82
N GLN A 69 -5.18 -9.65 17.02
CA GLN A 69 -6.45 -9.10 17.51
C GLN A 69 -6.28 -7.66 18.03
N ASN A 70 -5.07 -7.29 18.42
CA ASN A 70 -4.78 -5.94 18.87
C ASN A 70 -4.75 -4.97 17.68
N ILE A 71 -5.76 -4.10 17.59
CA ILE A 71 -5.94 -3.13 16.51
C ILE A 71 -4.79 -2.10 16.46
N GLU A 72 -4.14 -1.80 17.58
CA GLU A 72 -3.01 -0.87 17.62
C GLU A 72 -1.88 -1.30 16.68
N LEU A 73 -1.69 -2.60 16.46
CA LEU A 73 -0.64 -3.12 15.57
C LEU A 73 -0.88 -2.81 14.08
N TYR A 74 -2.07 -2.33 13.73
CA TYR A 74 -2.42 -1.88 12.38
C TYR A 74 -2.32 -0.37 12.19
N LYS A 75 -1.98 0.40 13.22
CA LYS A 75 -1.72 1.84 13.08
C LYS A 75 -0.52 2.08 12.18
N LEU A 76 -0.58 3.11 11.34
CA LEU A 76 0.52 3.50 10.44
C LEU A 76 1.85 3.66 11.20
N GLU A 77 1.83 4.16 12.43
CA GLU A 77 3.00 4.25 13.29
C GLU A 77 3.67 2.89 13.53
N ASN A 78 2.88 1.88 13.89
CA ASN A 78 3.38 0.53 14.13
C ASN A 78 3.77 -0.18 12.83
N LEU A 79 3.03 0.04 11.74
CA LEU A 79 3.40 -0.46 10.41
C LEU A 79 4.75 0.12 9.94
N ALA A 80 5.00 1.40 10.20
CA ALA A 80 6.28 2.05 9.90
C ALA A 80 7.44 1.44 10.69
N LEU A 81 7.23 1.15 11.98
CA LEU A 81 8.22 0.44 12.80
C LEU A 81 8.48 -0.97 12.29
N GLN A 82 7.45 -1.70 11.89
CA GLN A 82 7.58 -3.05 11.32
C GLN A 82 8.42 -3.05 10.03
N ILE A 83 8.22 -2.06 9.14
CA ILE A 83 9.05 -1.89 7.94
C ILE A 83 10.50 -1.58 8.33
N ASP A 84 10.73 -0.66 9.26
CA ASP A 84 12.09 -0.29 9.66
C ASP A 84 12.85 -1.48 10.28
N GLU A 85 12.20 -2.24 11.16
CA GLU A 85 12.79 -3.43 11.76
C GLU A 85 13.10 -4.52 10.72
N LEU A 86 12.18 -4.76 9.75
CA LEU A 86 12.43 -5.69 8.66
C LEU A 86 13.57 -5.22 7.75
N ALA A 87 13.59 -3.95 7.37
CA ALA A 87 14.65 -3.38 6.53
C ALA A 87 16.01 -3.48 7.24
N ARG A 88 16.08 -3.20 8.56
CA ARG A 88 17.30 -3.40 9.37
C ARG A 88 17.74 -4.85 9.41
N HIS A 89 16.80 -5.78 9.55
CA HIS A 89 17.11 -7.21 9.50
C HIS A 89 17.71 -7.64 8.16
N LEU A 90 17.23 -7.08 7.05
CA LEU A 90 17.63 -7.45 5.70
C LEU A 90 18.91 -6.73 5.21
N SER A 91 19.13 -5.48 5.58
CA SER A 91 20.22 -4.64 5.05
C SER A 91 20.94 -3.78 6.09
N GLY A 92 20.69 -4.00 7.39
CA GLY A 92 21.30 -3.17 8.45
C GLY A 92 20.74 -1.73 8.43
N ASP A 93 21.61 -0.76 8.68
CA ASP A 93 21.24 0.66 8.70
C ASP A 93 21.30 1.36 7.33
N GLU A 94 21.62 0.62 6.27
CA GLU A 94 21.68 1.17 4.92
C GLU A 94 20.30 1.70 4.51
N PRO A 95 20.24 2.88 3.86
CA PRO A 95 19.00 3.36 3.27
C PRO A 95 18.47 2.41 2.19
N PHE A 96 17.15 2.39 2.03
CA PHE A 96 16.48 1.53 1.06
C PHE A 96 15.47 2.30 0.20
N TYR A 97 14.89 1.65 -0.80
CA TYR A 97 13.83 2.17 -1.63
C TYR A 97 12.47 1.64 -1.14
N LEU A 98 11.45 2.50 -1.11
CA LEU A 98 10.12 2.11 -0.66
C LEU A 98 9.07 2.49 -1.71
N VAL A 99 8.30 1.51 -2.17
CA VAL A 99 7.17 1.69 -3.08
C VAL A 99 5.91 1.16 -2.40
N GLY A 100 4.86 1.97 -2.34
CA GLY A 100 3.60 1.57 -1.75
C GLY A 100 2.40 1.90 -2.64
N HIS A 101 1.36 1.07 -2.57
CA HIS A 101 0.08 1.30 -3.24
C HIS A 101 -1.03 1.41 -2.20
N ASP A 102 -2.01 2.31 -2.39
CA ASP A 102 -3.17 2.49 -1.51
C ASP A 102 -2.73 2.67 -0.05
N TRP A 103 -3.15 1.82 0.91
CA TRP A 103 -2.65 1.86 2.29
C TRP A 103 -1.12 1.77 2.37
N GLY A 104 -0.50 0.94 1.53
CA GLY A 104 0.97 0.88 1.45
C GLY A 104 1.59 2.19 0.97
N GLY A 105 0.92 2.92 0.09
CA GLY A 105 1.36 4.25 -0.36
C GLY A 105 1.20 5.31 0.73
N ALA A 106 0.08 5.32 1.46
CA ALA A 106 -0.10 6.19 2.63
C ALA A 106 0.97 5.92 3.70
N LEU A 107 1.30 4.64 3.92
CA LEU A 107 2.38 4.21 4.80
C LEU A 107 3.76 4.67 4.29
N ALA A 108 4.02 4.57 2.98
CA ALA A 108 5.28 5.02 2.38
C ALA A 108 5.49 6.52 2.57
N TRP A 109 4.46 7.35 2.36
CA TRP A 109 4.49 8.76 2.68
C TRP A 109 4.79 9.03 4.16
N ALA A 110 4.05 8.36 5.05
CA ALA A 110 4.21 8.52 6.49
C ALA A 110 5.61 8.12 6.95
N TYR A 111 6.15 7.01 6.41
CA TYR A 111 7.52 6.56 6.68
C TYR A 111 8.55 7.59 6.20
N ALA A 112 8.42 8.11 4.98
CA ALA A 112 9.33 9.10 4.42
C ALA A 112 9.32 10.42 5.23
N GLN A 113 8.17 10.82 5.76
CA GLN A 113 8.03 12.00 6.61
C GLN A 113 8.64 11.82 8.01
N ARG A 114 8.70 10.57 8.53
CA ARG A 114 9.18 10.27 9.88
C ARG A 114 10.62 9.79 9.93
N HIS A 115 11.06 9.09 8.89
CA HIS A 115 12.37 8.44 8.81
C HIS A 115 13.11 8.75 7.49
N PRO A 116 13.21 10.05 7.08
CA PRO A 116 13.77 10.41 5.77
C PRO A 116 15.18 9.87 5.56
N GLN A 117 15.99 9.81 6.61
CA GLN A 117 17.37 9.32 6.56
C GLN A 117 17.49 7.81 6.22
N ARG A 118 16.37 7.09 6.27
CA ARG A 118 16.31 5.64 5.97
C ARG A 118 16.00 5.34 4.51
N LEU A 119 15.65 6.36 3.72
CA LEU A 119 15.23 6.16 2.35
C LEU A 119 16.16 6.83 1.34
N HIS A 120 16.48 6.12 0.27
CA HIS A 120 17.01 6.71 -0.96
C HIS A 120 15.91 7.47 -1.70
N LYS A 121 14.77 6.81 -1.92
CA LYS A 121 13.60 7.34 -2.61
C LYS A 121 12.32 6.68 -2.12
N VAL A 122 11.21 7.37 -2.31
CA VAL A 122 9.87 6.86 -2.00
C VAL A 122 8.95 7.01 -3.21
N VAL A 123 8.12 5.99 -3.46
CA VAL A 123 7.07 6.04 -4.47
C VAL A 123 5.74 5.67 -3.84
N ALA A 124 4.72 6.48 -4.10
CA ALA A 124 3.34 6.15 -3.80
C ALA A 124 2.56 5.95 -5.10
N ILE A 125 1.75 4.91 -5.16
CA ILE A 125 0.87 4.61 -6.28
C ILE A 125 -0.56 4.77 -5.81
N ASN A 126 -1.32 5.70 -6.41
CA ASN A 126 -2.71 6.01 -6.06
C ASN A 126 -2.96 6.11 -4.56
N ALA A 127 -2.11 6.87 -3.88
CA ALA A 127 -2.19 7.08 -2.44
C ALA A 127 -1.70 8.48 -2.06
N PRO A 128 -2.54 9.29 -1.40
CA PRO A 128 -2.10 10.55 -0.81
C PRO A 128 -1.30 10.32 0.48
N PRO A 129 -0.55 11.33 0.95
CA PRO A 129 -0.05 11.35 2.32
C PRO A 129 -1.17 11.15 3.35
N ALA A 130 -0.92 10.33 4.38
CA ALA A 130 -1.93 10.03 5.39
C ALA A 130 -2.45 11.28 6.11
N ASN A 131 -1.57 12.23 6.43
CA ASN A 131 -1.94 13.51 7.03
C ASN A 131 -2.80 14.37 6.11
N GLN A 132 -2.57 14.36 4.79
CA GLN A 132 -3.44 15.03 3.82
C GLN A 132 -4.82 14.36 3.73
N LEU A 133 -4.86 13.02 3.76
CA LEU A 133 -6.13 12.28 3.77
C LEU A 133 -6.98 12.69 4.98
N ILE A 134 -6.43 12.66 6.18
CA ILE A 134 -7.14 13.04 7.40
C ILE A 134 -7.61 14.50 7.33
N GLU A 135 -6.79 15.43 6.81
CA GLU A 135 -7.18 16.83 6.61
C GLU A 135 -8.43 16.96 5.71
N LEU A 136 -8.43 16.25 4.56
CA LEU A 136 -9.56 16.31 3.64
C LEU A 136 -10.79 15.52 4.14
N LEU A 137 -10.61 14.45 4.89
CA LEU A 137 -11.72 13.78 5.58
C LEU A 137 -12.37 14.68 6.65
N ALA A 138 -11.60 15.59 7.27
CA ALA A 138 -12.15 16.56 8.23
C ALA A 138 -12.90 17.72 7.56
N SER A 139 -12.51 18.14 6.33
CA SER A 139 -12.90 19.43 5.78
C SER A 139 -13.61 19.38 4.42
N ASN A 140 -13.46 18.30 3.64
CA ASN A 140 -13.95 18.23 2.26
C ASN A 140 -15.12 17.25 2.11
N THR A 141 -16.31 17.77 1.84
CA THR A 141 -17.54 16.95 1.73
C THR A 141 -17.54 16.00 0.52
N GLU A 142 -16.86 16.35 -0.58
CA GLU A 142 -16.74 15.44 -1.73
C GLU A 142 -15.82 14.26 -1.40
N GLN A 143 -14.69 14.51 -0.74
CA GLN A 143 -13.84 13.42 -0.27
C GLN A 143 -14.54 12.55 0.76
N GLN A 144 -15.30 13.14 1.69
CA GLN A 144 -16.10 12.37 2.64
C GLN A 144 -17.06 11.40 1.94
N LYS A 145 -17.72 11.84 0.86
CA LYS A 145 -18.62 10.98 0.07
C LYS A 145 -17.86 9.84 -0.60
N ARG A 146 -16.73 10.12 -1.25
CA ARG A 146 -15.89 9.09 -1.88
C ARG A 146 -15.35 8.10 -0.86
N SER A 147 -15.01 8.57 0.33
CA SER A 147 -14.49 7.77 1.45
C SER A 147 -15.56 7.13 2.33
N ALA A 148 -16.84 7.22 2.02
CA ALA A 148 -17.92 6.66 2.85
C ALA A 148 -17.73 5.15 3.13
N TYR A 149 -17.13 4.41 2.20
CA TYR A 149 -16.79 3.01 2.37
C TYR A 149 -15.78 2.76 3.51
N MET A 150 -14.87 3.71 3.78
CA MET A 150 -13.86 3.59 4.85
C MET A 150 -14.55 3.52 6.22
N TRP A 151 -15.56 4.37 6.44
CA TRP A 151 -16.37 4.31 7.68
C TRP A 151 -17.24 3.07 7.75
N ALA A 152 -17.85 2.66 6.63
CA ALA A 152 -18.60 1.41 6.59
C ALA A 152 -17.73 0.17 6.89
N MET A 153 -16.46 0.16 6.47
CA MET A 153 -15.50 -0.87 6.86
C MET A 153 -15.14 -0.76 8.34
N ARG A 154 -14.85 0.44 8.83
CA ARG A 154 -14.49 0.70 10.21
C ARG A 154 -15.61 0.25 11.19
N GLU A 155 -16.85 0.60 10.91
CA GLU A 155 -18.01 0.24 11.74
C GLU A 155 -18.43 -1.23 11.61
N GLY A 156 -17.92 -1.93 10.59
CA GLY A 156 -18.18 -3.36 10.38
C GLY A 156 -19.40 -3.68 9.51
N ASP A 157 -20.07 -2.68 8.96
CA ASP A 157 -21.28 -2.86 8.14
C ASP A 157 -21.05 -3.71 6.89
N LEU A 158 -19.83 -3.64 6.32
CA LEU A 158 -19.46 -4.40 5.13
C LEU A 158 -18.89 -5.78 5.44
N HIS A 159 -18.52 -6.07 6.68
CA HIS A 159 -17.80 -7.28 7.07
C HIS A 159 -18.46 -8.56 6.55
N LYS A 160 -19.74 -8.75 6.84
CA LYS A 160 -20.48 -9.95 6.42
C LYS A 160 -20.46 -10.13 4.91
N ALA A 161 -20.73 -9.04 4.17
CA ALA A 161 -20.77 -9.09 2.71
C ALA A 161 -19.39 -9.35 2.10
N MET A 162 -18.31 -8.97 2.77
CA MET A 162 -16.94 -9.16 2.30
C MET A 162 -16.40 -10.55 2.63
N THR A 163 -16.86 -11.20 3.70
CA THR A 163 -16.38 -12.51 4.14
C THR A 163 -17.17 -13.67 3.55
N GLU A 164 -18.40 -13.43 3.07
CA GLU A 164 -19.25 -14.47 2.47
C GLU A 164 -18.57 -15.15 1.26
N ASN A 165 -18.75 -16.46 1.14
CA ASN A 165 -18.25 -17.26 0.03
C ASN A 165 -16.74 -17.09 -0.26
N GLY A 166 -15.91 -17.08 0.80
CA GLY A 166 -14.45 -16.95 0.66
C GLY A 166 -14.04 -15.62 0.04
N ALA A 167 -14.69 -14.53 0.45
CA ALA A 167 -14.45 -13.18 -0.05
C ALA A 167 -14.77 -12.98 -1.56
N ALA A 168 -15.69 -13.75 -2.10
CA ALA A 168 -16.03 -13.71 -3.53
C ALA A 168 -16.39 -12.31 -4.03
N ARG A 169 -17.14 -11.50 -3.25
CA ARG A 169 -17.49 -10.12 -3.63
C ARG A 169 -16.29 -9.20 -3.66
N VAL A 170 -15.35 -9.38 -2.74
CA VAL A 170 -14.10 -8.61 -2.71
C VAL A 170 -13.29 -8.94 -3.95
N TRP A 171 -13.16 -10.23 -4.26
CA TRP A 171 -12.47 -10.69 -5.45
C TRP A 171 -13.12 -10.16 -6.75
N GLU A 172 -14.45 -10.27 -6.90
CA GLU A 172 -15.19 -9.77 -8.07
C GLU A 172 -14.95 -8.27 -8.29
N ARG A 173 -14.87 -7.49 -7.24
CA ARG A 173 -14.67 -6.06 -7.34
C ARG A 173 -13.21 -5.68 -7.59
N ALA A 174 -12.26 -6.33 -6.91
CA ALA A 174 -10.86 -5.93 -6.92
C ALA A 174 -10.05 -6.57 -8.06
N TYR A 175 -10.37 -7.80 -8.45
CA TYR A 175 -9.51 -8.57 -9.37
C TYR A 175 -10.18 -9.06 -10.64
N ALA A 176 -11.49 -9.32 -10.62
CA ALA A 176 -12.20 -9.77 -11.81
C ALA A 176 -12.04 -8.84 -13.04
N PRO A 177 -11.88 -7.50 -12.88
CA PRO A 177 -11.60 -6.60 -14.00
C PRO A 177 -10.32 -6.88 -14.77
N PHE A 178 -9.36 -7.60 -14.17
CA PHE A 178 -8.09 -7.96 -14.83
C PHE A 178 -8.16 -9.25 -15.64
N ARG A 179 -9.22 -10.03 -15.50
CA ARG A 179 -9.40 -11.26 -16.27
C ARG A 179 -9.32 -10.99 -17.77
N GLY A 180 -8.58 -11.87 -18.45
CA GLY A 180 -8.39 -11.80 -19.89
C GLY A 180 -7.36 -10.76 -20.35
N ARG A 181 -6.75 -10.02 -19.45
CA ARG A 181 -5.58 -9.20 -19.77
C ARG A 181 -4.35 -10.10 -19.99
N PRO A 182 -3.45 -9.77 -20.94
CA PRO A 182 -2.32 -10.65 -21.28
C PRO A 182 -1.42 -11.01 -20.09
N HIS A 183 -1.26 -10.09 -19.15
CA HIS A 183 -0.43 -10.24 -17.96
C HIS A 183 -1.17 -10.83 -16.75
N PHE A 184 -2.49 -11.13 -16.85
CA PHE A 184 -3.28 -11.68 -15.75
C PHE A 184 -3.83 -13.06 -16.13
N THR A 185 -3.05 -14.10 -15.85
CA THR A 185 -3.37 -15.48 -16.20
C THR A 185 -4.40 -16.10 -15.24
N LYS A 186 -4.87 -17.30 -15.57
CA LYS A 186 -5.73 -18.08 -14.67
C LYS A 186 -5.02 -18.43 -13.37
N GLU A 187 -3.72 -18.73 -13.42
CA GLU A 187 -2.90 -18.99 -12.23
C GLU A 187 -2.84 -17.76 -11.32
N HIS A 188 -2.66 -16.56 -11.89
CA HIS A 188 -2.69 -15.30 -11.13
C HIS A 188 -4.05 -15.09 -10.45
N ASP A 189 -5.16 -15.39 -11.14
CA ASP A 189 -6.51 -15.31 -10.56
C ASP A 189 -6.68 -16.27 -9.37
N GLU A 190 -6.19 -17.50 -9.49
CA GLU A 190 -6.23 -18.51 -8.43
C GLU A 190 -5.43 -18.06 -7.21
N ILE A 191 -4.21 -17.55 -7.40
CA ILE A 191 -3.36 -17.02 -6.32
C ILE A 191 -4.06 -15.86 -5.59
N MET A 192 -4.64 -14.92 -6.34
CA MET A 192 -5.35 -13.78 -5.74
C MET A 192 -6.55 -14.22 -4.91
N ARG A 193 -7.29 -15.23 -5.38
CA ARG A 193 -8.40 -15.82 -4.62
C ARG A 193 -7.95 -16.50 -3.35
N GLU A 194 -6.89 -17.29 -3.43
CA GLU A 194 -6.33 -18.00 -2.26
C GLU A 194 -5.85 -17.03 -1.18
N GLY A 195 -5.18 -15.94 -1.56
CA GLY A 195 -4.74 -14.91 -0.63
C GLY A 195 -5.89 -14.23 0.10
N LEU A 196 -6.96 -13.87 -0.62
CA LEU A 196 -8.17 -13.29 -0.04
C LEU A 196 -8.94 -14.28 0.86
N ALA A 197 -8.95 -15.57 0.49
CA ALA A 197 -9.65 -16.62 1.23
C ALA A 197 -8.91 -17.11 2.48
N GLN A 198 -7.68 -16.63 2.73
CA GLN A 198 -6.96 -17.00 3.96
C GLN A 198 -7.79 -16.67 5.21
N PRO A 199 -7.86 -17.56 6.20
CA PRO A 199 -8.64 -17.33 7.41
C PRO A 199 -8.29 -16.00 8.06
N GLY A 200 -9.27 -15.13 8.26
CA GLY A 200 -9.12 -13.83 8.90
C GLY A 200 -8.48 -12.73 8.03
N ALA A 201 -8.16 -12.98 6.75
CA ALA A 201 -7.50 -11.98 5.89
C ALA A 201 -8.38 -10.74 5.63
N ILE A 202 -9.68 -10.92 5.47
CA ILE A 202 -10.60 -9.79 5.30
C ILE A 202 -10.74 -8.99 6.60
N ASP A 203 -10.87 -9.68 7.75
CA ASP A 203 -10.92 -9.01 9.07
C ASP A 203 -9.66 -8.21 9.34
N GLY A 204 -8.50 -8.81 9.06
CA GLY A 204 -7.21 -8.17 9.20
C GLY A 204 -7.09 -6.93 8.32
N GLY A 205 -7.51 -7.00 7.05
CA GLY A 205 -7.53 -5.85 6.15
C GLY A 205 -8.48 -4.74 6.60
N ILE A 206 -9.65 -5.09 7.12
CA ILE A 206 -10.60 -4.14 7.72
C ILE A 206 -9.98 -3.43 8.94
N ASN A 207 -9.13 -4.10 9.71
CA ASN A 207 -8.48 -3.49 10.88
C ASN A 207 -7.58 -2.30 10.51
N TRP A 208 -7.07 -2.21 9.28
CA TRP A 208 -6.33 -1.02 8.84
C TRP A 208 -7.22 0.22 8.85
N TYR A 209 -8.49 0.09 8.44
CA TYR A 209 -9.48 1.17 8.53
C TYR A 209 -9.88 1.48 9.97
N ARG A 210 -10.09 0.45 10.80
CA ARG A 210 -10.42 0.63 12.22
C ARG A 210 -9.34 1.34 12.99
N ALA A 211 -8.07 1.08 12.66
CA ALA A 211 -6.92 1.65 13.34
C ALA A 211 -6.61 3.09 12.92
N ASN A 212 -6.88 3.47 11.65
CA ASN A 212 -6.34 4.70 11.06
C ASN A 212 -7.39 5.69 10.56
N ILE A 213 -8.66 5.30 10.45
CA ILE A 213 -9.73 6.22 10.03
C ILE A 213 -10.53 6.62 11.27
N PRO A 214 -10.45 7.88 11.71
CA PRO A 214 -11.27 8.36 12.84
C PRO A 214 -12.76 8.32 12.52
N PRO A 215 -13.66 8.27 13.51
CA PRO A 215 -15.10 8.40 13.27
C PRO A 215 -15.42 9.73 12.57
N LEU A 216 -16.39 9.70 11.65
CA LEU A 216 -16.81 10.91 10.93
C LEU A 216 -17.25 12.02 11.91
N GLY A 217 -16.72 13.22 11.69
CA GLY A 217 -17.07 14.40 12.49
C GLY A 217 -16.35 14.50 13.85
N THR A 218 -15.44 13.59 14.17
CA THR A 218 -14.66 13.61 15.42
C THR A 218 -13.17 13.87 15.21
N ILE A 219 -12.74 14.15 13.98
CA ILE A 219 -11.31 14.31 13.64
C ILE A 219 -10.72 15.51 14.37
N THR A 220 -9.62 15.27 15.09
CA THR A 220 -8.85 16.24 15.86
C THR A 220 -7.37 16.19 15.48
N ASP A 221 -6.54 17.07 16.03
CA ASP A 221 -5.10 17.04 15.78
C ASP A 221 -4.42 15.76 16.29
N ALA A 222 -5.00 15.07 17.26
CA ALA A 222 -4.51 13.79 17.77
C ALA A 222 -4.64 12.62 16.77
N ASP A 223 -5.47 12.77 15.76
CA ASP A 223 -5.70 11.74 14.73
C ASP A 223 -4.67 11.80 13.58
N PHE A 224 -3.78 12.81 13.60
CA PHE A 224 -2.75 12.95 12.58
C PHE A 224 -1.48 12.18 12.96
N TRP A 225 -1.15 11.18 12.15
CA TRP A 225 0.17 10.57 12.19
C TRP A 225 0.63 10.26 10.75
N PRO A 226 1.74 10.87 10.31
CA PRO A 226 2.53 11.95 10.95
C PRO A 226 1.71 13.22 11.22
N SER A 227 2.29 14.18 11.95
CA SER A 227 1.60 15.44 12.26
C SER A 227 1.09 16.13 10.99
N ARG A 228 0.05 16.97 11.13
CA ARG A 228 -0.63 17.67 10.03
C ARG A 228 0.35 18.31 9.03
N ASP A 229 1.38 18.98 9.52
CA ASP A 229 2.35 19.72 8.72
C ASP A 229 3.63 18.93 8.41
N ALA A 230 3.64 17.62 8.70
CA ALA A 230 4.80 16.80 8.39
C ALA A 230 5.07 16.76 6.88
N LYS A 231 6.35 16.91 6.53
CA LYS A 231 6.84 17.00 5.17
C LYS A 231 8.12 16.18 5.04
N THR A 232 8.35 15.60 3.87
CA THR A 232 9.60 14.89 3.56
C THR A 232 10.46 15.67 2.56
N ASP A 233 11.78 15.52 2.66
CA ASP A 233 12.78 15.94 1.68
C ASP A 233 13.34 14.77 0.87
N VAL A 234 12.93 13.55 1.18
CA VAL A 234 13.25 12.36 0.37
C VAL A 234 12.71 12.57 -1.06
N PRO A 235 13.51 12.28 -2.10
CA PRO A 235 12.99 12.29 -3.47
C PRO A 235 11.76 11.37 -3.58
N ALA A 236 10.63 11.96 -3.95
CA ALA A 236 9.33 11.31 -3.96
C ALA A 236 8.71 11.29 -5.36
N LEU A 237 8.05 10.19 -5.70
CA LEU A 237 7.24 10.06 -6.90
C LEU A 237 5.82 9.66 -6.50
N LEU A 238 4.82 10.38 -7.03
CA LEU A 238 3.44 9.92 -7.07
C LEU A 238 3.12 9.40 -8.47
N ILE A 239 2.73 8.14 -8.58
CA ILE A 239 2.09 7.58 -9.79
C ILE A 239 0.59 7.59 -9.54
N TRP A 240 -0.18 8.16 -10.48
CA TRP A 240 -1.61 8.37 -10.27
C TRP A 240 -2.44 8.02 -11.49
N GLY A 241 -3.32 7.03 -11.37
CA GLY A 241 -4.35 6.77 -12.37
C GLY A 241 -5.42 7.85 -12.33
N GLU A 242 -5.60 8.56 -13.46
CA GLU A 242 -6.49 9.72 -13.55
C GLU A 242 -7.96 9.38 -13.25
N ASP A 243 -8.39 8.17 -13.61
CA ASP A 243 -9.76 7.67 -13.42
C ASP A 243 -10.04 7.10 -12.02
N ASP A 244 -9.11 7.30 -11.06
CA ASP A 244 -9.32 6.86 -9.67
C ASP A 244 -10.56 7.52 -9.07
N GLN A 245 -11.51 6.70 -8.64
CA GLN A 245 -12.76 7.16 -8.03
C GLN A 245 -12.67 7.30 -6.50
N THR A 246 -11.54 6.88 -5.91
CA THR A 246 -11.33 6.87 -4.45
C THR A 246 -11.02 8.26 -3.92
N PHE A 247 -10.22 9.03 -4.68
CA PHE A 247 -9.68 10.31 -4.25
C PHE A 247 -10.08 11.45 -5.20
N ILE A 248 -10.13 12.67 -4.65
CA ILE A 248 -10.38 13.89 -5.43
C ILE A 248 -9.06 14.44 -6.02
N PRO A 249 -9.08 15.18 -7.14
CA PRO A 249 -7.89 15.76 -7.75
C PRO A 249 -7.09 16.70 -6.83
N GLN A 250 -7.73 17.33 -5.85
CA GLN A 250 -7.09 18.24 -4.88
C GLN A 250 -5.92 17.56 -4.13
N PHE A 251 -5.90 16.23 -4.00
CA PHE A 251 -4.76 15.53 -3.42
C PHE A 251 -3.47 15.78 -4.20
N ILE A 252 -3.55 15.84 -5.53
CA ILE A 252 -2.40 16.10 -6.39
C ILE A 252 -2.01 17.58 -6.32
N ASP A 253 -2.98 18.48 -6.40
CA ASP A 253 -2.74 19.93 -6.42
C ASP A 253 -2.00 20.41 -5.18
N ASP A 254 -2.35 19.88 -4.00
CA ASP A 254 -1.78 20.28 -2.71
C ASP A 254 -0.57 19.45 -2.28
N LEU A 255 -0.12 18.47 -3.07
CA LEU A 255 0.91 17.50 -2.67
C LEU A 255 2.27 18.16 -2.36
N HIS A 256 2.58 19.31 -3.01
CA HIS A 256 3.78 20.11 -2.74
C HIS A 256 3.92 20.56 -1.28
N ARG A 257 2.84 20.55 -0.51
CA ARG A 257 2.83 20.84 0.93
C ARG A 257 3.50 19.74 1.76
N TYR A 258 3.55 18.51 1.23
CA TYR A 258 3.94 17.30 1.95
C TYR A 258 5.29 16.71 1.50
N ALA A 259 5.84 17.19 0.38
CA ALA A 259 7.16 16.81 -0.12
C ALA A 259 7.87 17.99 -0.78
N THR A 260 9.21 18.09 -0.60
CA THR A 260 10.02 19.17 -1.18
C THR A 260 10.62 18.78 -2.54
N SER A 261 10.96 17.50 -2.71
CA SER A 261 11.49 16.92 -3.96
C SER A 261 10.47 15.94 -4.49
N LEU A 262 9.60 16.43 -5.38
CA LEU A 262 8.40 15.70 -5.83
C LEU A 262 8.35 15.62 -7.35
N SER A 263 8.12 14.41 -7.84
CA SER A 263 7.65 14.11 -9.20
C SER A 263 6.24 13.55 -9.16
N VAL A 264 5.43 13.87 -10.17
CA VAL A 264 4.07 13.33 -10.32
C VAL A 264 3.89 12.80 -11.74
N GLU A 265 3.51 11.55 -11.87
CA GLU A 265 3.15 10.91 -13.14
C GLU A 265 1.64 10.60 -13.12
N ILE A 266 0.90 11.26 -14.01
CA ILE A 266 -0.54 11.03 -14.17
C ILE A 266 -0.75 10.10 -15.36
N LEU A 267 -1.47 9.02 -15.15
CA LEU A 267 -1.74 7.99 -16.16
C LEU A 267 -3.18 8.13 -16.67
N PRO A 268 -3.40 8.72 -17.86
CA PRO A 268 -4.74 8.95 -18.40
C PRO A 268 -5.49 7.64 -18.66
N GLY A 269 -6.77 7.58 -18.28
CA GLY A 269 -7.63 6.41 -18.50
C GLY A 269 -7.30 5.21 -17.60
N VAL A 270 -6.48 5.38 -16.57
CA VAL A 270 -6.08 4.36 -15.61
C VAL A 270 -6.79 4.59 -14.28
N GLY A 271 -7.26 3.53 -13.66
CA GLY A 271 -7.96 3.59 -12.38
C GLY A 271 -7.04 3.51 -11.17
N HIS A 272 -7.55 2.88 -10.11
CA HIS A 272 -6.89 2.85 -8.80
C HIS A 272 -5.66 1.95 -8.72
N THR A 273 -5.45 1.05 -9.69
CA THR A 273 -4.43 -0.02 -9.60
C THR A 273 -3.49 -0.05 -10.81
N PRO A 274 -2.75 1.03 -11.08
CA PRO A 274 -1.85 1.13 -12.23
C PRO A 274 -0.91 -0.06 -12.40
N MET A 275 -0.40 -0.61 -11.28
CA MET A 275 0.52 -1.74 -11.28
C MET A 275 -0.08 -3.02 -11.88
N LEU A 276 -1.42 -3.14 -11.95
CA LEU A 276 -2.14 -4.25 -12.58
C LEU A 276 -2.90 -3.82 -13.84
N GLU A 277 -3.23 -2.54 -14.00
CA GLU A 277 -3.96 -2.02 -15.14
C GLU A 277 -3.06 -1.78 -16.34
N VAL A 278 -1.90 -1.19 -16.11
CA VAL A 278 -0.89 -0.82 -17.11
C VAL A 278 0.51 -1.13 -16.59
N PRO A 279 0.82 -2.41 -16.33
CA PRO A 279 2.05 -2.81 -15.62
C PRO A 279 3.32 -2.37 -16.36
N GLU A 280 3.34 -2.42 -17.69
CA GLU A 280 4.50 -2.03 -18.49
C GLU A 280 4.85 -0.54 -18.26
N LEU A 281 3.86 0.34 -18.40
CA LEU A 281 4.05 1.78 -18.20
C LEU A 281 4.42 2.08 -16.73
N THR A 282 3.78 1.40 -15.77
CA THR A 282 4.12 1.56 -14.35
C THR A 282 5.57 1.13 -14.08
N ASN A 283 6.04 0.04 -14.70
CA ASN A 283 7.41 -0.44 -14.55
C ASN A 283 8.42 0.54 -15.15
N GLU A 284 8.18 1.06 -16.37
CA GLU A 284 9.03 2.07 -17.01
C GLU A 284 9.18 3.30 -16.12
N THR A 285 8.07 3.83 -15.58
CA THR A 285 8.07 4.97 -14.67
C THR A 285 8.84 4.69 -13.38
N LEU A 286 8.66 3.50 -12.78
CA LEU A 286 9.40 3.08 -11.60
C LEU A 286 10.91 2.95 -11.88
N GLU A 287 11.28 2.29 -12.97
CA GLU A 287 12.68 2.09 -13.36
C GLU A 287 13.39 3.42 -13.61
N GLU A 288 12.78 4.34 -14.34
CA GLU A 288 13.32 5.67 -14.59
C GLU A 288 13.58 6.41 -13.28
N PHE A 289 12.57 6.50 -12.43
CA PHE A 289 12.71 7.25 -11.18
C PHE A 289 13.69 6.59 -10.20
N LEU A 290 13.63 5.27 -10.00
CA LEU A 290 14.48 4.59 -9.02
C LEU A 290 15.96 4.53 -9.45
N SER A 291 16.27 4.69 -10.73
CA SER A 291 17.65 4.57 -11.29
C SER A 291 18.44 5.87 -11.28
N THR A 292 17.79 7.01 -11.21
CA THR A 292 18.39 8.35 -11.14
C THR A 292 18.81 8.71 -9.71
#